data_8cd43845a6ac2d9d7e87ecf0297d268b
#
_entry.id   8cd43845a6ac2d9d7e87ecf0297d268b
#
_cell.length_a   1.000
_cell.length_b   1.000
_cell.length_c   1.000
_cell.angle_alpha   90.00
_cell.angle_beta   90.00
_cell.angle_gamma   90.00
#
_symmetry.space_group_name_H-M   'P 1'
#
loop_
_entity.id
_entity.type
_entity.pdbx_description
1 polymer ?
#
loop_
_entity_poly.entity_id
_entity_poly.type
_entity_poly.pdbx_seq_one_letter_code
_entity_poly.pdbx_strand_id
1 'polypeptide(L)'
;INFIKKADSQNDLVVVEGSNGLDLSDHKEIVASVDAKVIVVANFLSRRTKSIMEFAEGFEDYLTGVVVNNLTLYGNTRFEEVWEPAFENSNARLLGAIPESRTLLSLTVGNIATILGAQFYSGKEYQHNLVENIMVGGFGMDPGQYVFNTKDKKAVIVRGDRPDVQMSALETPMSCFIMTDDLEPIEYVKYESEEENVPILIVQENTLDT
;
A
#
# COMPACT_ATOMS: atom_id res chain seq x y z
N ILE A 1 13.80 -14.84 -20.04
CA ILE A 1 13.12 -15.70 -21.04
C ILE A 1 13.19 -17.17 -20.63
N ASN A 2 14.36 -17.79 -20.43
CA ASN A 2 14.48 -19.23 -20.07
C ASN A 2 13.73 -19.61 -18.79
N PHE A 3 13.69 -18.73 -17.80
CA PHE A 3 12.94 -18.96 -16.57
C PHE A 3 11.43 -18.99 -16.83
N ILE A 4 10.91 -18.05 -17.66
CA ILE A 4 9.50 -17.99 -18.04
C ILE A 4 9.09 -19.26 -18.78
N LYS A 5 9.87 -19.68 -19.80
CA LYS A 5 9.61 -20.91 -20.55
C LYS A 5 9.59 -22.16 -19.68
N LYS A 6 10.48 -22.22 -18.67
CA LYS A 6 10.47 -23.31 -17.70
C LYS A 6 9.24 -23.30 -16.81
N ALA A 7 8.82 -22.13 -16.34
CA ALA A 7 7.60 -21.99 -15.54
C ALA A 7 6.36 -22.39 -16.36
N ASP A 8 6.27 -21.95 -17.61
CA ASP A 8 5.17 -22.25 -18.53
C ASP A 8 5.02 -23.77 -18.76
N SER A 9 6.14 -24.50 -18.92
CA SER A 9 6.11 -25.96 -19.08
C SER A 9 5.58 -26.73 -17.87
N GLN A 10 5.42 -26.09 -16.72
CA GLN A 10 5.06 -26.71 -15.43
C GLN A 10 3.73 -26.20 -14.86
N ASN A 11 3.09 -25.23 -15.51
CA ASN A 11 1.89 -24.59 -15.00
C ASN A 11 0.89 -24.33 -16.13
N ASP A 12 -0.39 -24.35 -15.81
CA ASP A 12 -1.49 -24.07 -16.73
C ASP A 12 -1.56 -22.58 -17.13
N LEU A 13 -1.06 -21.69 -16.27
CA LEU A 13 -1.00 -20.26 -16.48
C LEU A 13 0.22 -19.69 -15.77
N VAL A 14 0.96 -18.83 -16.47
CA VAL A 14 2.06 -18.05 -15.92
C VAL A 14 1.78 -16.57 -16.09
N VAL A 15 1.78 -15.82 -15.00
CA VAL A 15 1.65 -14.36 -15.01
C VAL A 15 3.02 -13.75 -14.73
N VAL A 16 3.46 -12.86 -15.62
CA VAL A 16 4.75 -12.19 -15.52
C VAL A 16 4.52 -10.69 -15.33
N GLU A 17 5.03 -10.12 -14.25
CA GLU A 17 5.05 -8.68 -14.05
C GLU A 17 6.17 -8.05 -14.88
N GLY A 18 5.82 -7.06 -15.71
CA GLY A 18 6.79 -6.27 -16.47
C GLY A 18 7.59 -5.32 -15.59
N SER A 19 8.84 -5.08 -15.95
CA SER A 19 9.72 -4.16 -15.21
C SER A 19 9.63 -2.73 -15.74
N ASN A 20 9.49 -1.74 -14.86
CA ASN A 20 9.53 -0.32 -15.20
C ASN A 20 10.92 0.15 -15.72
N GLY A 21 11.95 -0.68 -15.58
CA GLY A 21 13.31 -0.40 -16.09
C GLY A 21 13.56 -0.82 -17.53
N LEU A 22 12.58 -1.46 -18.18
CA LEU A 22 12.65 -1.90 -19.56
C LEU A 22 11.86 -0.94 -20.46
N ASP A 23 12.33 -0.74 -21.67
CA ASP A 23 11.59 0.02 -22.68
C ASP A 23 10.56 -0.86 -23.43
N LEU A 24 9.80 -0.26 -24.34
CA LEU A 24 8.78 -0.97 -25.13
C LEU A 24 9.40 -2.08 -25.99
N SER A 25 10.59 -1.85 -26.55
CA SER A 25 11.25 -2.82 -27.44
C SER A 25 11.69 -4.06 -26.69
N ASP A 26 12.22 -3.88 -25.47
CA ASP A 26 12.62 -4.97 -24.58
C ASP A 26 11.41 -5.82 -24.18
N HIS A 27 10.31 -5.17 -23.80
CA HIS A 27 9.06 -5.87 -23.48
C HIS A 27 8.51 -6.66 -24.68
N LYS A 28 8.54 -6.08 -25.89
CA LYS A 28 8.09 -6.76 -27.12
C LYS A 28 8.94 -7.99 -27.41
N GLU A 29 10.26 -7.92 -27.26
CA GLU A 29 11.16 -9.06 -27.44
C GLU A 29 10.82 -10.21 -26.46
N ILE A 30 10.60 -9.88 -25.19
CA ILE A 30 10.22 -10.87 -24.18
C ILE A 30 8.87 -11.51 -24.58
N VAL A 31 7.86 -10.70 -24.83
CA VAL A 31 6.50 -11.14 -25.17
C VAL A 31 6.51 -12.06 -26.40
N ALA A 32 7.18 -11.64 -27.48
CA ALA A 32 7.30 -12.43 -28.71
C ALA A 32 8.03 -13.76 -28.49
N SER A 33 9.06 -13.76 -27.63
CA SER A 33 9.87 -14.98 -27.36
C SER A 33 9.11 -16.09 -26.64
N VAL A 34 8.00 -15.77 -25.94
CA VAL A 34 7.18 -16.72 -25.17
C VAL A 34 5.72 -16.75 -25.64
N ASP A 35 5.39 -16.03 -26.73
CA ASP A 35 4.04 -15.91 -27.29
C ASP A 35 2.98 -15.50 -26.22
N ALA A 36 3.35 -14.56 -25.36
CA ALA A 36 2.49 -14.12 -24.28
C ALA A 36 1.47 -13.06 -24.75
N LYS A 37 0.35 -12.96 -24.05
CA LYS A 37 -0.57 -11.83 -24.17
C LYS A 37 -0.24 -10.75 -23.15
N VAL A 38 -0.47 -9.48 -23.51
CA VAL A 38 -0.15 -8.31 -22.69
C VAL A 38 -1.41 -7.65 -22.17
N ILE A 39 -1.42 -7.38 -20.87
CA ILE A 39 -2.36 -6.47 -20.24
C ILE A 39 -1.56 -5.29 -19.70
N VAL A 40 -1.86 -4.09 -20.15
CA VAL A 40 -1.26 -2.87 -19.62
C VAL A 40 -2.05 -2.42 -18.39
N VAL A 41 -1.37 -2.24 -17.26
CA VAL A 41 -1.98 -1.73 -16.04
C VAL A 41 -1.60 -0.26 -15.88
N ALA A 42 -2.59 0.61 -16.03
CA ALA A 42 -2.43 2.07 -15.96
C ALA A 42 -2.87 2.61 -14.60
N ASN A 43 -2.07 3.47 -13.97
CA ASN A 43 -2.49 4.14 -12.74
C ASN A 43 -3.51 5.24 -13.06
N PHE A 44 -4.68 5.21 -12.42
CA PHE A 44 -5.75 6.18 -12.59
C PHE A 44 -5.30 7.64 -12.39
N LEU A 45 -4.39 7.89 -11.44
CA LEU A 45 -3.90 9.24 -11.14
C LEU A 45 -2.87 9.76 -12.15
N SER A 46 -2.45 8.94 -13.12
CA SER A 46 -1.51 9.37 -14.15
C SER A 46 -2.08 10.54 -14.96
N ARG A 47 -1.22 11.52 -15.26
CA ARG A 47 -1.53 12.64 -16.17
C ARG A 47 -1.08 12.38 -17.61
N ARG A 48 -0.52 11.20 -17.88
CA ARG A 48 0.07 10.81 -19.17
C ARG A 48 -0.79 9.79 -19.91
N THR A 49 -2.11 9.95 -19.91
CA THR A 49 -3.04 8.99 -20.54
C THR A 49 -2.69 8.71 -22.00
N LYS A 50 -2.39 9.75 -22.79
CA LYS A 50 -1.99 9.61 -24.19
C LYS A 50 -0.75 8.72 -24.34
N SER A 51 0.32 8.97 -23.60
CA SER A 51 1.55 8.16 -23.66
C SER A 51 1.31 6.72 -23.20
N ILE A 52 0.36 6.48 -22.28
CA ILE A 52 -0.04 5.14 -21.84
C ILE A 52 -0.75 4.40 -22.98
N MET A 53 -1.63 5.07 -23.72
CA MET A 53 -2.30 4.47 -24.88
C MET A 53 -1.31 4.18 -25.99
N GLU A 54 -0.42 5.10 -26.33
CA GLU A 54 0.66 4.89 -27.32
C GLU A 54 1.57 3.71 -26.93
N PHE A 55 1.91 3.59 -25.64
CA PHE A 55 2.68 2.45 -25.14
C PHE A 55 1.90 1.14 -25.26
N ALA A 56 0.62 1.12 -24.92
CA ALA A 56 -0.22 -0.07 -25.03
C ALA A 56 -0.38 -0.51 -26.48
N GLU A 57 -0.69 0.41 -27.39
CA GLU A 57 -0.81 0.15 -28.83
C GLU A 57 0.48 -0.40 -29.44
N GLY A 58 1.63 -0.02 -28.88
CA GLY A 58 2.92 -0.53 -29.31
C GLY A 58 3.08 -2.05 -29.19
N PHE A 59 2.26 -2.75 -28.41
CA PHE A 59 2.26 -4.21 -28.34
C PHE A 59 1.47 -4.89 -29.48
N GLU A 60 0.75 -4.14 -30.28
CA GLU A 60 0.05 -4.65 -31.48
C GLU A 60 -0.85 -5.88 -31.18
N ASP A 61 -0.68 -6.99 -31.91
CA ASP A 61 -1.49 -8.22 -31.76
C ASP A 61 -1.29 -8.94 -30.41
N TYR A 62 -0.27 -8.60 -29.66
CA TYR A 62 -0.04 -9.14 -28.31
C TYR A 62 -0.92 -8.44 -27.26
N LEU A 63 -1.41 -7.23 -27.53
CA LEU A 63 -2.22 -6.47 -26.57
C LEU A 63 -3.60 -7.12 -26.38
N THR A 64 -3.93 -7.48 -25.16
CA THR A 64 -5.30 -7.88 -24.77
C THR A 64 -6.15 -6.65 -24.43
N GLY A 65 -5.55 -5.67 -23.78
CA GLY A 65 -6.19 -4.41 -23.41
C GLY A 65 -5.51 -3.73 -22.24
N VAL A 66 -6.19 -2.73 -21.71
CA VAL A 66 -5.70 -1.88 -20.59
C VAL A 66 -6.66 -1.99 -19.41
N VAL A 67 -6.10 -2.14 -18.21
CA VAL A 67 -6.80 -2.04 -16.93
C VAL A 67 -6.40 -0.71 -16.28
N VAL A 68 -7.38 0.09 -15.86
CA VAL A 68 -7.14 1.31 -15.07
C VAL A 68 -7.21 0.94 -13.60
N ASN A 69 -6.07 0.99 -12.90
CA ASN A 69 -5.95 0.62 -11.51
C ASN A 69 -5.95 1.85 -10.58
N ASN A 70 -6.31 1.65 -9.31
CA ASN A 70 -6.40 2.68 -8.27
C ASN A 70 -7.44 3.77 -8.57
N LEU A 71 -8.61 3.39 -9.10
CA LEU A 71 -9.72 4.31 -9.25
C LEU A 71 -10.16 4.78 -7.86
N THR A 72 -10.00 6.06 -7.59
CA THR A 72 -10.36 6.65 -6.29
C THR A 72 -11.88 6.70 -6.10
N LEU A 73 -12.34 6.70 -4.85
CA LEU A 73 -13.78 6.70 -4.49
C LEU A 73 -14.58 7.81 -5.20
N TYR A 74 -13.99 8.97 -5.44
CA TYR A 74 -14.60 10.12 -6.10
C TYR A 74 -14.04 10.36 -7.50
N GLY A 75 -13.48 9.32 -8.14
CA GLY A 75 -12.77 9.41 -9.41
C GLY A 75 -13.65 9.39 -10.67
N ASN A 76 -14.97 9.15 -10.56
CA ASN A 76 -15.84 8.91 -11.71
C ASN A 76 -15.80 10.06 -12.75
N THR A 77 -15.95 11.30 -12.32
CA THR A 77 -15.90 12.47 -13.23
C THR A 77 -14.58 12.52 -14.01
N ARG A 78 -13.44 12.32 -13.33
CA ARG A 78 -12.15 12.28 -14.00
C ARG A 78 -12.02 11.08 -14.93
N PHE A 79 -12.63 9.94 -14.60
CA PHE A 79 -12.63 8.78 -15.48
C PHE A 79 -13.36 9.10 -16.79
N GLU A 80 -14.58 9.64 -16.69
CA GLU A 80 -15.41 10.05 -17.82
C GLU A 80 -14.78 11.17 -18.69
N GLU A 81 -14.13 12.15 -18.06
CA GLU A 81 -13.55 13.30 -18.78
C GLU A 81 -12.18 13.04 -19.38
N VAL A 82 -11.40 12.13 -18.83
CA VAL A 82 -9.98 11.93 -19.21
C VAL A 82 -9.69 10.55 -19.78
N TRP A 83 -10.19 9.51 -19.12
CA TRP A 83 -9.88 8.13 -19.50
C TRP A 83 -10.76 7.61 -20.64
N GLU A 84 -12.07 7.79 -20.57
CA GLU A 84 -12.97 7.35 -21.66
C GLU A 84 -12.60 7.95 -23.00
N PRO A 85 -12.39 9.28 -23.14
CA PRO A 85 -11.95 9.85 -24.39
C PRO A 85 -10.58 9.35 -24.86
N ALA A 86 -9.68 9.01 -23.94
CA ALA A 86 -8.38 8.43 -24.33
C ALA A 86 -8.54 7.04 -24.96
N PHE A 87 -9.48 6.22 -24.47
CA PHE A 87 -9.81 4.93 -25.07
C PHE A 87 -10.56 5.09 -26.40
N GLU A 88 -11.51 6.02 -26.49
CA GLU A 88 -12.24 6.30 -27.75
C GLU A 88 -11.32 6.76 -28.90
N ASN A 89 -10.22 7.44 -28.55
CA ASN A 89 -9.23 7.92 -29.53
C ASN A 89 -8.03 6.96 -29.70
N SER A 90 -8.13 5.72 -29.22
CA SER A 90 -7.09 4.70 -29.32
C SER A 90 -7.67 3.36 -29.81
N ASN A 91 -6.79 2.46 -30.25
CA ASN A 91 -7.18 1.08 -30.54
C ASN A 91 -7.09 0.17 -29.30
N ALA A 92 -6.67 0.68 -28.17
CA ALA A 92 -6.55 -0.06 -26.93
C ALA A 92 -7.93 -0.31 -26.30
N ARG A 93 -8.26 -1.57 -26.04
CA ARG A 93 -9.51 -1.94 -25.39
C ARG A 93 -9.44 -1.69 -23.88
N LEU A 94 -10.41 -1.01 -23.30
CA LEU A 94 -10.60 -0.98 -21.86
C LEU A 94 -11.12 -2.34 -21.37
N LEU A 95 -10.38 -2.98 -20.47
CA LEU A 95 -10.79 -4.24 -19.83
C LEU A 95 -11.60 -3.99 -18.55
N GLY A 96 -11.34 -2.88 -17.88
CA GLY A 96 -12.04 -2.45 -16.68
C GLY A 96 -11.25 -1.46 -15.84
N ALA A 97 -11.90 -0.93 -14.81
CA ALA A 97 -11.28 -0.10 -13.80
C ALA A 97 -11.35 -0.79 -12.44
N ILE A 98 -10.23 -0.84 -11.73
CA ILE A 98 -10.12 -1.46 -10.40
C ILE A 98 -10.10 -0.35 -9.37
N PRO A 99 -11.05 -0.33 -8.42
CA PRO A 99 -11.03 0.63 -7.33
C PRO A 99 -9.77 0.52 -6.47
N GLU A 100 -9.36 1.63 -5.86
CA GLU A 100 -8.30 1.62 -4.85
C GLU A 100 -8.72 0.76 -3.65
N SER A 101 -7.78 0.01 -3.11
CA SER A 101 -7.98 -0.77 -1.89
C SER A 101 -6.98 -0.31 -0.82
N ARG A 102 -7.49 0.22 0.29
CA ARG A 102 -6.64 0.62 1.42
C ARG A 102 -5.81 -0.53 1.93
N THR A 103 -6.40 -1.71 2.03
CA THR A 103 -5.68 -2.92 2.49
C THR A 103 -4.48 -3.25 1.59
N LEU A 104 -4.63 -3.14 0.26
CA LEU A 104 -3.53 -3.40 -0.68
C LEU A 104 -2.48 -2.27 -0.72
N LEU A 105 -2.85 -1.06 -0.31
CA LEU A 105 -1.94 0.08 -0.19
C LEU A 105 -1.28 0.16 1.19
N SER A 106 -1.71 -0.65 2.14
CA SER A 106 -1.25 -0.60 3.52
C SER A 106 0.18 -1.12 3.67
N LEU A 107 0.93 -0.46 4.54
CA LEU A 107 2.23 -0.94 5.00
C LEU A 107 2.04 -1.95 6.12
N THR A 108 2.98 -2.85 6.27
CA THR A 108 3.08 -3.66 7.48
C THR A 108 3.78 -2.88 8.59
N VAL A 109 3.57 -3.28 9.84
CA VAL A 109 4.32 -2.73 10.99
C VAL A 109 5.83 -2.85 10.78
N GLY A 110 6.30 -3.97 10.20
CA GLY A 110 7.71 -4.16 9.87
C GLY A 110 8.23 -3.22 8.79
N ASN A 111 7.41 -2.86 7.78
CA ASN A 111 7.76 -1.85 6.80
C ASN A 111 7.90 -0.47 7.46
N ILE A 112 6.94 -0.10 8.32
CA ILE A 112 6.98 1.16 9.07
C ILE A 112 8.22 1.22 9.95
N ALA A 113 8.53 0.14 10.70
CA ALA A 113 9.72 0.07 11.51
C ALA A 113 11.00 0.30 10.68
N THR A 114 11.07 -0.30 9.48
CA THR A 114 12.22 -0.12 8.58
C THR A 114 12.33 1.31 8.05
N ILE A 115 11.22 1.92 7.63
CA ILE A 115 11.18 3.28 7.08
C ILE A 115 11.59 4.31 8.14
N LEU A 116 11.09 4.17 9.37
CA LEU A 116 11.37 5.09 10.48
C LEU A 116 12.69 4.77 11.21
N GLY A 117 13.38 3.67 10.88
CA GLY A 117 14.53 3.20 11.67
C GLY A 117 14.14 2.82 13.10
N ALA A 118 12.88 2.47 13.34
CA ALA A 118 12.33 2.19 14.66
C ALA A 118 12.83 0.85 15.21
N GLN A 119 12.97 0.76 16.53
CA GLN A 119 13.26 -0.46 17.24
C GLN A 119 11.96 -1.10 17.75
N PHE A 120 11.84 -2.42 17.63
CA PHE A 120 10.77 -3.15 18.31
C PHE A 120 11.08 -3.25 19.79
N TYR A 121 10.25 -2.63 20.62
CA TYR A 121 10.29 -2.76 22.06
C TYR A 121 9.60 -4.04 22.50
N SER A 122 8.43 -4.38 21.90
CA SER A 122 7.68 -5.62 22.11
C SER A 122 6.90 -6.01 20.86
N GLY A 123 6.41 -7.26 20.80
CA GLY A 123 5.47 -7.74 19.78
C GLY A 123 6.05 -7.87 18.36
N LYS A 124 7.35 -8.16 18.20
CA LYS A 124 8.00 -8.28 16.88
C LYS A 124 7.39 -9.39 16.01
N GLU A 125 6.80 -10.41 16.60
CA GLU A 125 6.07 -11.49 15.91
C GLU A 125 4.86 -10.96 15.11
N TYR A 126 4.30 -9.82 15.49
CA TYR A 126 3.19 -9.14 14.82
C TYR A 126 3.63 -8.14 13.74
N GLN A 127 4.89 -8.16 13.30
CA GLN A 127 5.43 -7.26 12.28
C GLN A 127 4.69 -7.30 10.93
N HIS A 128 3.90 -8.34 10.68
CA HIS A 128 3.10 -8.50 9.47
C HIS A 128 1.69 -7.89 9.56
N ASN A 129 1.30 -7.35 10.72
CA ASN A 129 0.03 -6.63 10.85
C ASN A 129 0.00 -5.45 9.89
N LEU A 130 -1.14 -5.30 9.19
CA LEU A 130 -1.35 -4.19 8.25
C LEU A 130 -1.76 -2.93 8.98
N VAL A 131 -1.21 -1.80 8.54
CA VAL A 131 -1.54 -0.45 9.02
C VAL A 131 -2.26 0.30 7.90
N GLU A 132 -3.57 0.44 8.03
CA GLU A 132 -4.41 1.14 7.05
C GLU A 132 -4.58 2.64 7.39
N ASN A 133 -4.34 3.02 8.63
CA ASN A 133 -4.53 4.38 9.13
C ASN A 133 -3.40 4.77 10.10
N ILE A 134 -3.12 6.07 10.17
CA ILE A 134 -2.20 6.65 11.15
C ILE A 134 -2.98 7.66 11.99
N MET A 135 -2.81 7.64 13.30
CA MET A 135 -3.40 8.59 14.22
C MET A 135 -2.34 9.10 15.20
N VAL A 136 -2.47 10.36 15.59
CA VAL A 136 -1.55 11.00 16.56
C VAL A 136 -2.24 11.16 17.90
N GLY A 137 -1.66 10.60 18.94
CA GLY A 137 -2.13 10.71 20.32
C GLY A 137 -1.62 11.98 21.01
N GLY A 138 -2.06 13.16 20.56
CA GLY A 138 -1.62 14.46 21.04
C GLY A 138 -2.62 15.20 21.95
N PHE A 139 -3.60 14.50 22.54
CA PHE A 139 -4.67 15.13 23.32
C PHE A 139 -4.21 15.56 24.71
N GLY A 140 -4.67 16.74 25.15
CA GLY A 140 -4.37 17.28 26.47
C GLY A 140 -5.24 16.73 27.60
N MET A 141 -6.47 16.31 27.33
CA MET A 141 -7.38 15.60 28.22
C MET A 141 -8.08 14.52 27.41
N ASP A 142 -8.31 13.37 28.02
CA ASP A 142 -8.68 12.15 27.38
C ASP A 142 -10.11 12.11 26.77
N PRO A 143 -10.28 12.36 25.49
CA PRO A 143 -11.40 11.87 24.71
C PRO A 143 -11.01 10.60 23.93
N GLY A 144 -9.86 9.98 24.27
CA GLY A 144 -9.09 9.06 23.43
C GLY A 144 -9.90 7.95 22.82
N GLN A 145 -10.71 7.25 23.60
CA GLN A 145 -11.53 6.15 23.11
C GLN A 145 -12.46 6.57 21.96
N TYR A 146 -13.12 7.74 22.05
CA TYR A 146 -14.01 8.22 20.99
C TYR A 146 -13.25 8.57 19.71
N VAL A 147 -12.07 9.17 19.83
CA VAL A 147 -11.26 9.57 18.70
C VAL A 147 -10.58 8.34 18.07
N PHE A 148 -9.96 7.49 18.89
CA PHE A 148 -9.28 6.30 18.39
C PHE A 148 -10.24 5.27 17.77
N ASN A 149 -11.49 5.20 18.20
CA ASN A 149 -12.52 4.32 17.65
C ASN A 149 -13.00 4.73 16.23
N THR A 150 -12.58 5.89 15.74
CA THR A 150 -12.95 6.35 14.38
C THR A 150 -12.21 5.63 13.26
N LYS A 151 -11.13 4.91 13.58
CA LYS A 151 -10.28 4.19 12.62
C LYS A 151 -9.86 2.84 13.17
N ASP A 152 -10.00 1.81 12.34
CA ASP A 152 -9.44 0.48 12.60
C ASP A 152 -8.06 0.33 11.98
N LYS A 153 -7.34 -0.74 12.35
CA LYS A 153 -6.01 -1.09 11.82
C LYS A 153 -5.09 0.13 11.73
N LYS A 154 -5.01 0.86 12.81
CA LYS A 154 -4.24 2.10 12.90
C LYS A 154 -2.91 1.90 13.61
N ALA A 155 -1.89 2.64 13.20
CA ALA A 155 -0.74 2.97 14.03
C ALA A 155 -1.06 4.22 14.83
N VAL A 156 -0.73 4.22 16.12
CA VAL A 156 -0.89 5.39 17.00
C VAL A 156 0.50 5.94 17.33
N ILE A 157 0.79 7.15 16.85
CA ILE A 157 2.00 7.90 17.19
C ILE A 157 1.74 8.63 18.50
N VAL A 158 2.53 8.34 19.53
CA VAL A 158 2.35 8.90 20.88
C VAL A 158 3.69 8.93 21.61
N ARG A 159 3.89 9.89 22.50
CA ARG A 159 5.07 9.92 23.37
C ARG A 159 5.06 8.75 24.36
N GLY A 160 6.23 8.20 24.65
CA GLY A 160 6.36 7.09 25.61
C GLY A 160 5.95 7.44 27.04
N ASP A 161 6.00 8.73 27.44
CA ASP A 161 5.63 9.24 28.75
C ASP A 161 4.13 9.61 28.89
N ARG A 162 3.25 9.15 27.96
CA ARG A 162 1.80 9.44 27.98
C ARG A 162 0.96 8.16 28.13
N PRO A 163 1.06 7.48 29.31
CA PRO A 163 0.31 6.26 29.56
C PRO A 163 -1.22 6.46 29.50
N ASP A 164 -1.72 7.65 29.82
CA ASP A 164 -3.12 8.02 29.72
C ASP A 164 -3.65 7.86 28.28
N VAL A 165 -2.94 8.39 27.30
CA VAL A 165 -3.30 8.30 25.88
C VAL A 165 -3.08 6.89 25.33
N GLN A 166 -1.99 6.23 25.76
CA GLN A 166 -1.66 4.88 25.35
C GLN A 166 -2.75 3.88 25.76
N MET A 167 -3.21 3.95 27.02
CA MET A 167 -4.28 3.09 27.52
C MET A 167 -5.59 3.32 26.78
N SER A 168 -5.97 4.58 26.53
CA SER A 168 -7.16 4.89 25.74
C SER A 168 -7.10 4.37 24.31
N ALA A 169 -5.91 4.31 23.72
CA ALA A 169 -5.72 3.74 22.38
C ALA A 169 -5.86 2.22 22.40
N LEU A 170 -5.32 1.53 23.43
CA LEU A 170 -5.41 0.07 23.59
C LEU A 170 -6.85 -0.44 23.76
N GLU A 171 -7.76 0.38 24.27
CA GLU A 171 -9.19 0.03 24.34
C GLU A 171 -9.86 -0.05 22.94
N THR A 172 -9.13 0.23 21.87
CA THR A 172 -9.67 0.27 20.50
C THR A 172 -8.81 -0.57 19.52
N PRO A 173 -9.40 -1.19 18.48
CA PRO A 173 -8.63 -2.00 17.52
C PRO A 173 -7.50 -1.20 16.90
N MET A 174 -6.25 -1.66 17.04
CA MET A 174 -5.08 -1.01 16.49
C MET A 174 -4.03 -2.02 16.00
N SER A 175 -3.09 -1.55 15.18
CA SER A 175 -2.06 -2.39 14.59
C SER A 175 -0.72 -2.28 15.31
N CYS A 176 -0.36 -1.09 15.80
CA CYS A 176 0.86 -0.87 16.58
C CYS A 176 0.87 0.49 17.27
N PHE A 177 1.76 0.64 18.26
CA PHE A 177 2.25 1.93 18.71
C PHE A 177 3.53 2.34 17.98
N ILE A 178 3.68 3.66 17.77
CA ILE A 178 4.95 4.31 17.42
C ILE A 178 5.22 5.33 18.53
N MET A 179 6.13 4.98 19.45
CA MET A 179 6.48 5.81 20.58
C MET A 179 7.67 6.69 20.24
N THR A 180 7.53 7.98 20.50
CA THR A 180 8.47 9.03 20.07
C THR A 180 9.39 9.49 21.19
N ASP A 181 10.42 10.27 20.83
CA ASP A 181 11.41 10.87 21.74
C ASP A 181 12.32 9.85 22.45
N ASP A 182 12.50 8.65 21.89
CA ASP A 182 13.26 7.55 22.49
C ASP A 182 12.79 7.17 23.90
N LEU A 183 11.47 7.32 24.13
CA LEU A 183 10.85 7.08 25.45
C LEU A 183 10.14 5.74 25.48
N GLU A 184 10.53 4.91 26.44
CA GLU A 184 9.85 3.64 26.70
C GLU A 184 8.52 3.85 27.45
N PRO A 185 7.51 3.00 27.21
CA PRO A 185 6.27 3.02 27.99
C PRO A 185 6.50 2.49 29.40
N ILE A 186 5.56 2.76 30.30
CA ILE A 186 5.54 2.12 31.62
C ILE A 186 5.19 0.62 31.46
N GLU A 187 5.64 -0.20 32.42
CA GLU A 187 5.43 -1.66 32.42
C GLU A 187 3.97 -2.06 32.24
N TYR A 188 3.02 -1.30 32.80
CA TYR A 188 1.60 -1.61 32.69
C TYR A 188 1.11 -1.48 31.24
N VAL A 189 1.52 -0.44 30.51
CA VAL A 189 1.17 -0.28 29.09
C VAL A 189 1.80 -1.40 28.24
N LYS A 190 3.03 -1.78 28.54
CA LYS A 190 3.69 -2.91 27.87
C LYS A 190 2.87 -4.19 28.06
N TYR A 191 2.52 -4.51 29.30
CA TYR A 191 1.73 -5.70 29.61
C TYR A 191 0.40 -5.73 28.86
N GLU A 192 -0.37 -4.64 28.89
CA GLU A 192 -1.65 -4.55 28.16
C GLU A 192 -1.47 -4.64 26.65
N SER A 193 -0.40 -4.06 26.09
CA SER A 193 -0.11 -4.17 24.67
C SER A 193 0.24 -5.59 24.22
N GLU A 194 0.91 -6.36 25.09
CA GLU A 194 1.22 -7.78 24.84
C GLU A 194 -0.06 -8.64 24.89
N GLU A 195 -0.96 -8.41 25.84
CA GLU A 195 -2.26 -9.10 25.95
C GLU A 195 -3.16 -8.84 24.72
N GLU A 196 -3.15 -7.59 24.20
CA GLU A 196 -3.91 -7.19 23.02
C GLU A 196 -3.20 -7.51 21.68
N ASN A 197 -1.99 -8.10 21.70
CA ASN A 197 -1.17 -8.41 20.53
C ASN A 197 -0.80 -7.16 19.70
N VAL A 198 -0.56 -6.04 20.38
CA VAL A 198 -0.21 -4.75 19.79
C VAL A 198 1.30 -4.52 19.91
N PRO A 199 2.08 -4.58 18.82
CA PRO A 199 3.51 -4.29 18.86
C PRO A 199 3.80 -2.83 19.20
N ILE A 200 4.91 -2.61 19.91
CA ILE A 200 5.42 -1.28 20.26
C ILE A 200 6.72 -1.04 19.50
N LEU A 201 6.72 0.03 18.72
CA LEU A 201 7.90 0.58 18.05
C LEU A 201 8.38 1.83 18.81
N ILE A 202 9.70 2.00 18.96
CA ILE A 202 10.29 3.21 19.52
C ILE A 202 11.13 3.88 18.44
N VAL A 203 10.96 5.21 18.28
CA VAL A 203 11.71 6.07 17.39
C VAL A 203 12.39 7.19 18.18
N GLN A 204 13.52 7.70 17.66
CA GLN A 204 14.27 8.80 18.28
C GLN A 204 13.62 10.16 18.01
N GLU A 205 12.95 10.28 16.87
CA GLU A 205 12.29 11.50 16.43
C GLU A 205 11.15 11.88 17.38
N ASN A 206 10.84 13.17 17.38
CA ASN A 206 9.66 13.68 18.08
C ASN A 206 8.37 13.42 17.28
N THR A 207 7.22 13.64 17.89
CA THR A 207 5.90 13.37 17.29
C THR A 207 5.63 14.12 15.98
N LEU A 208 6.28 15.26 15.75
CA LEU A 208 6.06 16.07 14.53
C LEU A 208 6.89 15.54 13.34
N ASP A 209 8.07 15.02 13.64
CA ASP A 209 9.02 14.56 12.62
C ASP A 209 8.82 13.06 12.27
N THR A 210 8.13 12.31 13.14
CA THR A 210 7.69 10.91 12.90
C THR A 210 6.46 10.87 12.01
#